data_927d213704a54abd28942bdc372bf4c6
#
_entry.id   927d213704a54abd28942bdc372bf4c6
#
_cell.length_a   1.000
_cell.length_b   1.000
_cell.length_c   1.000
_cell.angle_alpha   90.00
_cell.angle_beta   90.00
_cell.angle_gamma   90.00
#
_symmetry.space_group_name_H-M   'P 1'
#
loop_
_entity.id
_entity.type
_entity.pdbx_description
1 polymer ?
#
loop_
_entity_poly.entity_id
_entity_poly.type
_entity_poly.pdbx_seq_one_letter_code
_entity_poly.pdbx_strand_id
1 'polypeptide(L)'
;IEDRLIPFLNICKANHTAIRIGVNHGSLSDRIRNRYGDTPEGIVESCMEFLRVCKRENFTDVVISIKSSNTVVMVRSVRLLVHQMDKEGMNYPLHLGVTEAGEGEDGRIKSAVGIGALLSDGIGDTIRVSLSEEPAAEIPVARHLVDYIRQREGHLIVPGTQAKAFNWLRPERRFTRAVAGIGGSNAPIVIASALSGNEQEADYI
;
A
#
# COMPACT_ATOMS: atom_id res chain seq x y z
N ILE A 1 5.79 -15.85 -19.46
CA ILE A 1 6.04 -15.93 -18.00
C ILE A 1 6.30 -17.38 -17.61
N GLU A 2 5.39 -18.28 -17.89
CA GLU A 2 5.43 -19.70 -17.46
C GLU A 2 6.71 -20.43 -17.84
N ASP A 3 7.15 -20.30 -19.09
CA ASP A 3 8.36 -20.99 -19.61
C ASP A 3 9.63 -20.71 -18.80
N ARG A 4 9.69 -19.57 -18.09
CA ARG A 4 10.82 -19.21 -17.23
C ARG A 4 10.52 -19.41 -15.76
N LEU A 5 9.27 -19.18 -15.34
CA LEU A 5 8.89 -19.26 -13.94
C LEU A 5 8.83 -20.71 -13.45
N ILE A 6 8.24 -21.63 -14.21
CA ILE A 6 8.09 -23.02 -13.79
C ILE A 6 9.43 -23.70 -13.52
N PRO A 7 10.46 -23.63 -14.40
CA PRO A 7 11.78 -24.18 -14.09
C PRO A 7 12.41 -23.58 -12.84
N PHE A 8 12.23 -22.26 -12.64
CA PHE A 8 12.72 -21.57 -11.44
C PHE A 8 12.01 -22.08 -10.17
N LEU A 9 10.69 -22.23 -10.18
CA LEU A 9 9.93 -22.78 -9.06
C LEU A 9 10.37 -24.21 -8.72
N ASN A 10 10.66 -25.03 -9.73
CA ASN A 10 11.16 -26.40 -9.52
C ASN A 10 12.51 -26.42 -8.81
N ILE A 11 13.41 -25.50 -9.14
CA ILE A 11 14.70 -25.34 -8.44
C ILE A 11 14.45 -24.88 -6.99
N CYS A 12 13.56 -23.93 -6.77
CA CYS A 12 13.22 -23.46 -5.43
C CYS A 12 12.61 -24.58 -4.57
N LYS A 13 11.72 -25.39 -5.13
CA LYS A 13 11.18 -26.59 -4.46
C LYS A 13 12.27 -27.57 -4.04
N ALA A 14 13.15 -27.90 -4.96
CA ALA A 14 14.24 -28.85 -4.71
C ALA A 14 15.21 -28.37 -3.62
N ASN A 15 15.36 -27.06 -3.46
CA ASN A 15 16.26 -26.45 -2.49
C ASN A 15 15.55 -25.88 -1.25
N HIS A 16 14.25 -26.13 -1.08
CA HIS A 16 13.42 -25.57 0.01
C HIS A 16 13.60 -24.06 0.17
N THR A 17 13.63 -23.35 -0.95
CA THR A 17 13.86 -21.91 -0.98
C THR A 17 12.56 -21.17 -1.26
N ALA A 18 12.16 -20.28 -0.34
CA ALA A 18 11.04 -19.37 -0.53
C ALA A 18 11.38 -18.27 -1.55
N ILE A 19 10.36 -17.77 -2.23
CA ILE A 19 10.51 -16.66 -3.17
C ILE A 19 9.72 -15.43 -2.73
N ARG A 20 10.17 -14.27 -3.16
CA ARG A 20 9.38 -13.04 -3.05
C ARG A 20 9.01 -12.54 -4.44
N ILE A 21 7.70 -12.47 -4.69
CA ILE A 21 7.15 -11.83 -5.88
C ILE A 21 7.00 -10.35 -5.59
N GLY A 22 7.79 -9.53 -6.28
CA GLY A 22 7.81 -8.08 -6.09
C GLY A 22 7.30 -7.35 -7.33
N VAL A 23 6.31 -6.48 -7.15
CA VAL A 23 5.82 -5.58 -8.21
C VAL A 23 5.96 -4.15 -7.73
N ASN A 24 6.61 -3.31 -8.54
CA ASN A 24 6.77 -1.89 -8.27
C ASN A 24 5.98 -1.08 -9.30
N HIS A 25 5.31 -0.04 -8.81
CA HIS A 25 4.74 1.02 -9.65
C HIS A 25 5.84 1.63 -10.55
N GLY A 26 5.51 1.87 -11.82
CA GLY A 26 6.49 2.34 -12.80
C GLY A 26 7.32 1.26 -13.50
N SER A 27 7.30 0.00 -13.01
CA SER A 27 8.10 -1.11 -13.57
C SER A 27 7.25 -2.20 -14.22
N LEU A 28 6.02 -1.90 -14.61
CA LEU A 28 5.12 -2.84 -15.25
C LEU A 28 5.57 -3.16 -16.68
N SER A 29 5.38 -4.42 -17.10
CA SER A 29 5.61 -4.79 -18.50
C SER A 29 4.71 -4.00 -19.46
N ASP A 30 5.19 -3.76 -20.69
CA ASP A 30 4.42 -3.04 -21.69
C ASP A 30 3.07 -3.68 -21.97
N ARG A 31 2.97 -5.00 -21.92
CA ARG A 31 1.72 -5.74 -22.10
C ARG A 31 0.68 -5.39 -21.02
N ILE A 32 1.10 -5.31 -19.76
CA ILE A 32 0.22 -4.91 -18.65
C ILE A 32 -0.11 -3.42 -18.75
N ARG A 33 0.89 -2.59 -19.01
CA ARG A 33 0.72 -1.13 -19.12
C ARG A 33 -0.22 -0.75 -20.26
N ASN A 34 -0.13 -1.41 -21.40
CA ASN A 34 -1.01 -1.14 -22.55
C ASN A 34 -2.47 -1.56 -22.29
N ARG A 35 -2.69 -2.57 -21.43
CA ARG A 35 -4.04 -3.07 -21.14
C ARG A 35 -4.70 -2.37 -19.96
N TYR A 36 -3.95 -2.11 -18.89
CA TYR A 36 -4.47 -1.64 -17.60
C TYR A 36 -3.97 -0.25 -17.22
N GLY A 37 -2.96 0.28 -17.92
CA GLY A 37 -2.23 1.47 -17.51
C GLY A 37 -1.30 1.20 -16.32
N ASP A 38 -0.64 2.25 -15.86
CA ASP A 38 0.14 2.22 -14.62
C ASP A 38 -0.78 2.56 -13.42
N THR A 39 -1.66 1.64 -13.13
CA THR A 39 -2.76 1.76 -12.17
C THR A 39 -2.70 0.66 -11.12
N PRO A 40 -3.42 0.79 -10.00
CA PRO A 40 -3.56 -0.29 -9.02
C PRO A 40 -4.00 -1.61 -9.65
N GLU A 41 -4.92 -1.57 -10.61
CA GLU A 41 -5.41 -2.74 -11.34
C GLU A 41 -4.31 -3.41 -12.17
N GLY A 42 -3.47 -2.63 -12.82
CA GLY A 42 -2.31 -3.13 -13.57
C GLY A 42 -1.25 -3.75 -12.67
N ILE A 43 -0.96 -3.12 -11.55
CA ILE A 43 -0.04 -3.64 -10.53
C ILE A 43 -0.52 -4.99 -9.99
N VAL A 44 -1.80 -5.07 -9.64
CA VAL A 44 -2.42 -6.28 -9.09
C VAL A 44 -2.43 -7.40 -10.13
N GLU A 45 -2.86 -7.14 -11.36
CA GLU A 45 -2.87 -8.18 -12.40
C GLU A 45 -1.46 -8.68 -12.71
N SER A 46 -0.47 -7.79 -12.76
CA SER A 46 0.93 -8.19 -12.90
C SER A 46 1.39 -9.17 -11.81
N CYS A 47 0.93 -8.96 -10.57
CA CYS A 47 1.21 -9.86 -9.45
C CYS A 47 0.44 -11.17 -9.58
N MET A 48 -0.88 -11.09 -9.83
CA MET A 48 -1.78 -12.25 -9.91
C MET A 48 -1.38 -13.25 -10.98
N GLU A 49 -0.82 -12.81 -12.10
CA GLU A 49 -0.32 -13.71 -13.13
C GLU A 49 0.77 -14.67 -12.58
N PHE A 50 1.67 -14.17 -11.75
CA PHE A 50 2.69 -15.02 -11.11
C PHE A 50 2.07 -15.93 -10.04
N LEU A 51 1.15 -15.39 -9.23
CA LEU A 51 0.50 -16.14 -8.14
C LEU A 51 -0.34 -17.31 -8.68
N ARG A 52 -1.05 -17.11 -9.79
CA ARG A 52 -1.82 -18.18 -10.44
C ARG A 52 -0.92 -19.32 -10.90
N VAL A 53 0.29 -19.01 -11.40
CA VAL A 53 1.27 -20.04 -11.75
C VAL A 53 1.76 -20.74 -10.48
N CYS A 54 2.15 -20.02 -9.44
CA CYS A 54 2.58 -20.63 -8.18
C CYS A 54 1.51 -21.56 -7.59
N LYS A 55 0.25 -21.12 -7.58
CA LYS A 55 -0.88 -21.93 -7.12
C LYS A 55 -1.07 -23.20 -7.94
N ARG A 56 -1.04 -23.11 -9.26
CA ARG A 56 -1.15 -24.26 -10.17
C ARG A 56 -0.02 -25.26 -9.99
N GLU A 57 1.18 -24.75 -9.77
CA GLU A 57 2.37 -25.59 -9.52
C GLU A 57 2.48 -26.08 -8.05
N ASN A 58 1.48 -25.82 -7.20
CA ASN A 58 1.52 -26.14 -5.76
C ASN A 58 2.79 -25.61 -5.06
N PHE A 59 3.18 -24.37 -5.39
CA PHE A 59 4.29 -23.67 -4.74
C PHE A 59 3.74 -22.64 -3.76
N THR A 60 3.88 -22.90 -2.47
CA THR A 60 3.28 -22.11 -1.38
C THR A 60 4.27 -21.18 -0.65
N ASP A 61 5.57 -21.40 -0.83
CA ASP A 61 6.62 -20.64 -0.15
C ASP A 61 6.87 -19.31 -0.85
N VAL A 62 5.81 -18.48 -0.84
CA VAL A 62 5.77 -17.19 -1.54
C VAL A 62 5.48 -16.07 -0.55
N VAL A 63 6.23 -14.98 -0.64
CA VAL A 63 5.92 -13.69 -0.02
C VAL A 63 5.66 -12.67 -1.13
N ILE A 64 4.69 -11.81 -0.94
CA ILE A 64 4.33 -10.81 -1.94
C ILE A 64 4.75 -9.41 -1.47
N SER A 65 5.24 -8.60 -2.40
CA SER A 65 5.62 -7.22 -2.12
C SER A 65 5.13 -6.31 -3.24
N ILE A 66 4.14 -5.47 -2.95
CA ILE A 66 3.77 -4.34 -3.81
C ILE A 66 4.33 -3.07 -3.21
N LYS A 67 5.06 -2.31 -4.00
CA LYS A 67 5.68 -1.04 -3.57
C LYS A 67 5.41 0.07 -4.57
N SER A 68 5.25 1.27 -4.04
CA SER A 68 5.12 2.50 -4.80
C SER A 68 5.67 3.66 -3.97
N SER A 69 6.17 4.70 -4.62
CA SER A 69 6.47 5.98 -3.98
C SER A 69 5.21 6.79 -3.69
N ASN A 70 4.11 6.52 -4.39
CA ASN A 70 2.80 7.08 -4.10
C ASN A 70 2.05 6.18 -3.10
N THR A 71 1.84 6.71 -1.89
CA THR A 71 1.19 5.99 -0.79
C THR A 71 -0.25 5.57 -1.10
N VAL A 72 -1.00 6.42 -1.79
CA VAL A 72 -2.39 6.12 -2.19
C VAL A 72 -2.43 4.96 -3.18
N VAL A 73 -1.57 4.98 -4.20
CA VAL A 73 -1.45 3.89 -5.18
C VAL A 73 -1.04 2.60 -4.47
N MET A 74 -0.07 2.65 -3.57
CA MET A 74 0.40 1.49 -2.82
C MET A 74 -0.72 0.86 -1.97
N VAL A 75 -1.40 1.66 -1.15
CA VAL A 75 -2.48 1.20 -0.27
C VAL A 75 -3.64 0.61 -1.08
N ARG A 76 -4.06 1.28 -2.15
CA ARG A 76 -5.14 0.79 -3.02
C ARG A 76 -4.76 -0.51 -3.72
N SER A 77 -3.52 -0.62 -4.22
CA SER A 77 -3.04 -1.83 -4.88
C SER A 77 -2.99 -3.03 -3.92
N VAL A 78 -2.51 -2.83 -2.69
CA VAL A 78 -2.45 -3.92 -1.71
C VAL A 78 -3.85 -4.36 -1.27
N ARG A 79 -4.76 -3.43 -0.99
CA ARG A 79 -6.16 -3.75 -0.68
C ARG A 79 -6.84 -4.52 -1.81
N LEU A 80 -6.63 -4.08 -3.06
CA LEU A 80 -7.18 -4.75 -4.24
C LEU A 80 -6.56 -6.15 -4.44
N LEU A 81 -5.25 -6.30 -4.18
CA LEU A 81 -4.57 -7.58 -4.24
C LEU A 81 -5.15 -8.58 -3.23
N VAL A 82 -5.32 -8.17 -1.96
CA VAL A 82 -5.94 -9.01 -0.93
C VAL A 82 -7.33 -9.47 -1.38
N HIS A 83 -8.17 -8.54 -1.82
CA HIS A 83 -9.50 -8.87 -2.32
C HIS A 83 -9.48 -9.85 -3.50
N GLN A 84 -8.52 -9.71 -4.41
CA GLN A 84 -8.41 -10.62 -5.56
C GLN A 84 -7.85 -11.98 -5.15
N MET A 85 -6.90 -12.04 -4.23
CA MET A 85 -6.39 -13.28 -3.65
C MET A 85 -7.50 -14.06 -2.95
N ASP A 86 -8.31 -13.39 -2.12
CA ASP A 86 -9.44 -14.00 -1.43
C ASP A 86 -10.42 -14.63 -2.41
N LYS A 87 -10.77 -13.93 -3.48
CA LYS A 87 -11.65 -14.45 -4.54
C LYS A 87 -11.10 -15.70 -5.21
N GLU A 88 -9.79 -15.78 -5.37
CA GLU A 88 -9.12 -16.91 -6.03
C GLU A 88 -8.62 -17.95 -5.02
N GLY A 89 -8.97 -17.83 -3.73
CA GLY A 89 -8.57 -18.76 -2.67
C GLY A 89 -7.07 -18.82 -2.44
N MET A 90 -6.44 -17.66 -2.28
CA MET A 90 -5.02 -17.47 -1.98
C MET A 90 -4.87 -16.61 -0.72
N ASN A 91 -3.85 -16.88 0.10
CA ASN A 91 -3.58 -16.18 1.37
C ASN A 91 -2.08 -16.00 1.62
N TYR A 92 -1.32 -15.67 0.60
CA TYR A 92 0.13 -15.49 0.74
C TYR A 92 0.50 -14.29 1.62
N PRO A 93 1.56 -14.39 2.43
CA PRO A 93 2.06 -13.30 3.26
C PRO A 93 2.46 -12.06 2.44
N LEU A 94 2.28 -10.89 3.05
CA LEU A 94 2.52 -9.60 2.44
C LEU A 94 3.69 -8.86 3.12
N HIS A 95 4.62 -8.38 2.31
CA HIS A 95 5.70 -7.49 2.72
C HIS A 95 5.39 -6.06 2.27
N LEU A 96 5.13 -5.19 3.22
CA LEU A 96 4.74 -3.80 2.96
C LEU A 96 5.95 -2.86 2.91
N GLY A 97 5.88 -1.86 2.05
CA GLY A 97 6.87 -0.80 2.01
C GLY A 97 6.52 0.31 1.04
N VAL A 98 6.90 1.53 1.40
CA VAL A 98 6.87 2.69 0.51
C VAL A 98 8.27 2.85 -0.06
N THR A 99 8.42 2.90 -1.39
CA THR A 99 9.71 3.15 -2.04
C THR A 99 9.98 4.64 -2.11
N GLU A 100 11.26 5.03 -1.98
CA GLU A 100 11.67 6.43 -2.14
C GLU A 100 10.83 7.36 -1.25
N ALA A 101 10.69 6.98 0.02
CA ALA A 101 9.88 7.77 0.93
C ALA A 101 10.49 9.16 1.20
N GLY A 102 11.80 9.29 1.05
CA GLY A 102 12.53 10.52 1.30
C GLY A 102 13.35 10.44 2.58
N GLU A 103 13.77 11.58 3.06
CA GLU A 103 14.60 11.74 4.26
C GLU A 103 13.85 12.47 5.38
N GLY A 104 14.43 12.49 6.56
CA GLY A 104 13.92 13.25 7.69
C GLY A 104 12.51 12.86 8.09
N GLU A 105 11.74 13.84 8.48
CA GLU A 105 10.36 13.67 8.96
C GLU A 105 9.42 13.27 7.84
N ASP A 106 9.57 13.83 6.64
CA ASP A 106 8.72 13.53 5.49
C ASP A 106 8.76 12.04 5.11
N GLY A 107 9.96 11.46 5.07
CA GLY A 107 10.12 10.03 4.80
C GLY A 107 9.46 9.14 5.85
N ARG A 108 9.53 9.56 7.13
CA ARG A 108 8.89 8.87 8.25
C ARG A 108 7.36 8.95 8.17
N ILE A 109 6.82 10.15 7.93
CA ILE A 109 5.38 10.37 7.77
C ILE A 109 4.85 9.59 6.58
N LYS A 110 5.52 9.65 5.44
CA LYS A 110 5.12 8.95 4.21
C LYS A 110 5.10 7.44 4.41
N SER A 111 6.10 6.89 5.08
CA SER A 111 6.15 5.48 5.45
C SER A 111 5.02 5.10 6.42
N ALA A 112 4.79 5.94 7.44
CA ALA A 112 3.72 5.74 8.42
C ALA A 112 2.33 5.76 7.76
N VAL A 113 2.07 6.70 6.86
CA VAL A 113 0.79 6.80 6.13
C VAL A 113 0.55 5.56 5.28
N GLY A 114 1.54 5.17 4.46
CA GLY A 114 1.36 4.03 3.55
C GLY A 114 1.27 2.68 4.27
N ILE A 115 2.26 2.39 5.11
CA ILE A 115 2.34 1.11 5.83
C ILE A 115 1.29 1.07 6.95
N GLY A 116 1.14 2.15 7.73
CA GLY A 116 0.23 2.22 8.85
C GLY A 116 -1.23 2.07 8.46
N ALA A 117 -1.65 2.61 7.31
CA ALA A 117 -3.00 2.40 6.79
C ALA A 117 -3.31 0.90 6.58
N LEU A 118 -2.39 0.14 6.00
CA LEU A 118 -2.56 -1.29 5.77
C LEU A 118 -2.49 -2.11 7.05
N LEU A 119 -1.55 -1.81 7.94
CA LEU A 119 -1.48 -2.46 9.26
C LEU A 119 -2.75 -2.21 10.08
N SER A 120 -3.35 -1.03 9.97
CA SER A 120 -4.63 -0.72 10.63
C SER A 120 -5.81 -1.48 10.06
N ASP A 121 -5.72 -1.92 8.80
CA ASP A 121 -6.68 -2.83 8.16
C ASP A 121 -6.44 -4.31 8.54
N GLY A 122 -5.40 -4.62 9.32
CA GLY A 122 -4.96 -5.99 9.60
C GLY A 122 -4.20 -6.64 8.44
N ILE A 123 -3.67 -5.84 7.51
CA ILE A 123 -2.95 -6.32 6.31
C ILE A 123 -1.45 -6.07 6.49
N GLY A 124 -0.64 -7.12 6.34
CA GLY A 124 0.82 -7.06 6.35
C GLY A 124 1.46 -7.95 7.40
N ASP A 125 2.45 -8.72 6.98
CA ASP A 125 3.17 -9.70 7.81
C ASP A 125 4.60 -9.24 8.10
N THR A 126 5.19 -8.50 7.17
CA THR A 126 6.49 -7.86 7.34
C THR A 126 6.48 -6.45 6.73
N ILE A 127 7.33 -5.57 7.22
CA ILE A 127 7.43 -4.21 6.71
C ILE A 127 8.87 -3.81 6.42
N ARG A 128 9.04 -2.87 5.48
CA ARG A 128 10.28 -2.14 5.27
C ARG A 128 9.99 -0.65 5.19
N VAL A 129 10.62 0.10 6.10
CA VAL A 129 10.79 1.56 5.95
C VAL A 129 11.98 1.79 5.01
N SER A 130 11.90 2.75 4.10
CA SER A 130 12.96 3.07 3.16
C SER A 130 13.22 4.58 3.18
N LEU A 131 14.28 4.97 3.85
CA LEU A 131 14.72 6.37 4.00
C LEU A 131 15.99 6.62 3.18
N SER A 132 16.21 7.88 2.79
CA SER A 132 17.47 8.33 2.19
C SER A 132 18.49 8.70 3.29
N GLU A 133 18.62 7.81 4.29
CA GLU A 133 19.48 7.95 5.47
C GLU A 133 20.30 6.67 5.65
N GLU A 134 21.15 6.63 6.67
CA GLU A 134 21.86 5.39 7.05
C GLU A 134 20.85 4.26 7.33
N PRO A 135 21.07 3.04 6.82
CA PRO A 135 20.10 1.95 6.93
C PRO A 135 19.67 1.63 8.38
N ALA A 136 20.56 1.88 9.36
CA ALA A 136 20.25 1.68 10.77
C ALA A 136 19.14 2.63 11.28
N ALA A 137 18.94 3.80 10.66
CA ALA A 137 17.90 4.75 11.02
C ALA A 137 16.48 4.26 10.68
N GLU A 138 16.35 3.31 9.75
CA GLU A 138 15.06 2.73 9.36
C GLU A 138 14.45 1.85 10.47
N ILE A 139 15.29 1.17 11.26
CA ILE A 139 14.87 0.19 12.26
C ILE A 139 14.00 0.80 13.38
N PRO A 140 14.41 1.90 14.04
CA PRO A 140 13.58 2.52 15.08
C PRO A 140 12.23 2.98 14.55
N VAL A 141 12.20 3.54 13.33
CA VAL A 141 10.97 4.00 12.68
C VAL A 141 10.01 2.85 12.40
N ALA A 142 10.53 1.75 11.86
CA ALA A 142 9.74 0.55 11.60
C ALA A 142 9.20 -0.06 12.91
N ARG A 143 10.02 -0.16 13.96
CA ARG A 143 9.59 -0.65 15.27
C ARG A 143 8.51 0.22 15.88
N HIS A 144 8.73 1.54 15.89
CA HIS A 144 7.75 2.48 16.44
C HIS A 144 6.39 2.34 15.76
N LEU A 145 6.36 2.19 14.43
CA LEU A 145 5.13 1.99 13.69
C LEU A 145 4.42 0.68 14.07
N VAL A 146 5.15 -0.43 14.15
CA VAL A 146 4.60 -1.73 14.56
C VAL A 146 4.08 -1.69 15.99
N ASP A 147 4.86 -1.12 16.91
CA ASP A 147 4.48 -1.04 18.33
C ASP A 147 3.25 -0.14 18.53
N TYR A 148 3.14 0.96 17.78
CA TYR A 148 1.94 1.80 17.78
C TYR A 148 0.67 1.03 17.38
N ILE A 149 0.76 0.21 16.35
CA ILE A 149 -0.39 -0.63 15.92
C ILE A 149 -0.70 -1.71 16.97
N ARG A 150 0.33 -2.40 17.51
CA ARG A 150 0.16 -3.44 18.53
C ARG A 150 -0.47 -2.91 19.83
N GLN A 151 -0.12 -1.70 20.24
CA GLN A 151 -0.72 -1.06 21.42
C GLN A 151 -2.23 -0.81 21.26
N ARG A 152 -2.74 -0.87 20.05
CA ARG A 152 -4.18 -0.74 19.74
C ARG A 152 -4.92 -2.08 19.71
N GLU A 153 -4.22 -3.19 19.86
CA GLU A 153 -4.86 -4.51 20.02
C GLU A 153 -5.71 -4.53 21.30
N GLY A 154 -6.92 -5.11 21.20
CA GLY A 154 -7.83 -5.19 22.33
C GLY A 154 -8.66 -3.93 22.62
N HIS A 155 -8.56 -2.90 21.80
CA HIS A 155 -9.51 -1.78 21.86
C HIS A 155 -10.94 -2.26 21.62
N LEU A 156 -11.88 -1.70 22.38
CA LEU A 156 -13.30 -1.93 22.13
C LEU A 156 -13.65 -1.56 20.69
N ILE A 157 -14.45 -2.42 20.06
CA ILE A 157 -14.96 -2.15 18.73
C ILE A 157 -15.75 -0.85 18.77
N VAL A 158 -15.34 0.14 17.99
CA VAL A 158 -16.14 1.35 17.78
C VAL A 158 -17.31 0.97 16.87
N PRO A 159 -18.56 0.97 17.38
CA PRO A 159 -19.69 0.63 16.55
C PRO A 159 -19.82 1.64 15.42
N GLY A 160 -19.96 1.15 14.22
CA GLY A 160 -20.12 1.96 13.01
C GLY A 160 -21.06 1.29 12.04
N THR A 161 -21.71 2.07 11.20
CA THR A 161 -22.47 1.58 10.07
C THR A 161 -21.66 1.76 8.80
N GLN A 162 -21.52 0.69 8.04
CA GLN A 162 -20.90 0.79 6.72
C GLN A 162 -21.83 1.58 5.79
N ALA A 163 -21.33 2.67 5.23
CA ALA A 163 -22.05 3.39 4.20
C ALA A 163 -22.18 2.51 2.95
N LYS A 164 -23.40 2.15 2.58
CA LYS A 164 -23.68 1.23 1.46
C LYS A 164 -23.08 1.67 0.11
N ALA A 165 -22.87 2.98 -0.04
CA ALA A 165 -22.35 3.58 -1.28
C ALA A 165 -20.82 3.82 -1.26
N PHE A 166 -20.13 3.52 -0.14
CA PHE A 166 -18.70 3.77 -0.05
C PHE A 166 -17.90 2.59 -0.63
N ASN A 167 -17.16 2.87 -1.68
CA ASN A 167 -16.23 1.89 -2.27
C ASN A 167 -14.82 2.10 -1.68
N TRP A 168 -14.46 1.31 -0.68
CA TRP A 168 -13.16 1.37 -0.01
C TRP A 168 -11.97 0.96 -0.91
N LEU A 169 -12.21 0.21 -1.98
CA LEU A 169 -11.19 -0.14 -2.98
C LEU A 169 -10.91 1.05 -3.91
N ARG A 170 -11.90 1.88 -4.15
CA ARG A 170 -11.82 3.04 -5.04
C ARG A 170 -12.58 4.22 -4.43
N PRO A 171 -12.04 4.82 -3.35
CA PRO A 171 -12.70 5.94 -2.70
C PRO A 171 -12.76 7.13 -3.65
N GLU A 172 -13.94 7.71 -3.76
CA GLU A 172 -14.19 8.91 -4.56
C GLU A 172 -14.48 10.09 -3.64
N ARG A 173 -14.05 11.28 -4.06
CA ARG A 173 -14.37 12.50 -3.31
C ARG A 173 -15.88 12.75 -3.36
N ARG A 174 -16.49 12.94 -2.21
CA ARG A 174 -17.90 13.29 -2.10
C ARG A 174 -18.17 14.62 -2.83
N PHE A 175 -19.21 14.66 -3.64
CA PHE A 175 -19.70 15.92 -4.22
C PHE A 175 -20.22 16.85 -3.11
N THR A 176 -19.81 18.11 -3.14
CA THR A 176 -20.27 19.14 -2.23
C THR A 176 -20.61 20.41 -3.00
N ARG A 177 -21.50 21.24 -2.45
CA ARG A 177 -21.76 22.59 -2.97
C ARG A 177 -20.57 23.48 -2.62
N ALA A 178 -20.13 24.29 -3.57
CA ALA A 178 -19.12 25.31 -3.33
C ALA A 178 -19.74 26.51 -2.59
N VAL A 179 -19.08 26.97 -1.53
CA VAL A 179 -19.46 28.17 -0.75
C VAL A 179 -18.19 28.97 -0.48
N ALA A 180 -18.10 30.17 -0.96
CA ALA A 180 -16.95 31.07 -0.75
C ALA A 180 -15.59 30.42 -1.09
N GLY A 181 -15.50 29.66 -2.18
CA GLY A 181 -14.27 28.96 -2.58
C GLY A 181 -14.02 27.64 -1.87
N ILE A 182 -14.84 27.24 -0.90
CA ILE A 182 -14.72 26.00 -0.14
C ILE A 182 -15.66 24.95 -0.73
N GLY A 183 -15.18 23.73 -0.92
CA GLY A 183 -15.99 22.63 -1.45
C GLY A 183 -16.12 22.64 -2.98
N GLY A 184 -17.11 21.93 -3.52
CA GLY A 184 -17.23 21.68 -4.96
C GLY A 184 -16.02 20.93 -5.52
N SER A 185 -15.47 21.44 -6.62
CA SER A 185 -14.24 20.93 -7.26
C SER A 185 -12.96 21.57 -6.73
N ASN A 186 -13.06 22.53 -5.81
CA ASN A 186 -11.89 23.23 -5.27
C ASN A 186 -11.02 22.28 -4.42
N ALA A 187 -9.72 22.54 -4.38
CA ALA A 187 -8.82 21.87 -3.44
C ALA A 187 -9.25 22.13 -1.99
N PRO A 188 -8.92 21.22 -1.05
CA PRO A 188 -9.05 21.55 0.37
C PRO A 188 -8.25 22.80 0.71
N ILE A 189 -8.82 23.65 1.55
CA ILE A 189 -8.16 24.87 2.03
C ILE A 189 -7.53 24.65 3.38
N VAL A 190 -6.51 25.44 3.68
CA VAL A 190 -5.83 25.48 4.97
C VAL A 190 -6.31 26.70 5.76
N ILE A 191 -6.77 26.47 6.99
CA ILE A 191 -7.18 27.50 7.91
C ILE A 191 -6.23 27.50 9.09
N ALA A 192 -5.62 28.64 9.40
CA ALA A 192 -4.77 28.79 10.58
C ALA A 192 -5.45 29.70 11.62
N SER A 193 -5.04 29.52 12.89
CA SER A 193 -5.38 30.47 13.94
C SER A 193 -4.43 31.66 13.88
N ALA A 194 -4.94 32.87 14.02
CA ALA A 194 -4.13 34.08 14.15
C ALA A 194 -3.08 34.04 15.29
N LEU A 195 -3.23 33.10 16.22
CA LEU A 195 -2.29 32.88 17.33
C LEU A 195 -1.17 31.87 17.00
N SER A 196 -1.20 31.23 15.83
CA SER A 196 -0.26 30.14 15.48
C SER A 196 1.11 30.63 15.00
N GLY A 197 1.25 31.88 14.61
CA GLY A 197 2.49 32.45 14.05
C GLY A 197 2.86 31.98 12.64
N ASN A 198 2.08 31.09 12.04
CA ASN A 198 2.30 30.53 10.70
C ASN A 198 1.24 31.01 9.68
N GLU A 199 0.88 32.26 9.76
CA GLU A 199 -0.23 32.85 8.97
C GLU A 199 0.07 32.89 7.47
N GLN A 200 1.35 32.92 7.08
CA GLN A 200 1.79 33.13 5.69
C GLN A 200 1.50 31.93 4.77
N GLU A 201 1.25 30.74 5.32
CA GLU A 201 1.01 29.51 4.54
C GLU A 201 -0.45 29.08 4.57
N ALA A 202 -1.35 29.85 5.18
CA ALA A 202 -2.76 29.52 5.25
C ALA A 202 -3.58 30.26 4.19
N ASP A 203 -4.60 29.61 3.65
CA ASP A 203 -5.56 30.21 2.72
C ASP A 203 -6.51 31.18 3.45
N TYR A 204 -6.78 30.92 4.76
CA TYR A 204 -7.62 31.72 5.64
C TYR A 204 -7.06 31.76 7.06
N ILE A 205 -7.27 32.90 7.73
CA ILE A 205 -6.87 33.14 9.13
C ILE A 205 -8.11 33.34 10.00
#